data_50b1c7addc581548914c4b9c3a3980ca
#
_entry.id   50b1c7addc581548914c4b9c3a3980ca
#
_cell.length_a   1.000
_cell.length_b   1.000
_cell.length_c   1.000
_cell.angle_alpha   90.00
_cell.angle_beta   90.00
_cell.angle_gamma   90.00
#
_symmetry.space_group_name_H-M   'P 1'
#
loop_
_entity.id
_entity.type
_entity.pdbx_description
1 polymer ?
#
loop_
_entity_poly.entity_id
_entity_poly.type
_entity_poly.pdbx_seq_one_letter_code
_entity_poly.pdbx_strand_id
1 'polypeptide(L)'
;MNSAQFTHSAPTYMTFRIKGWMKWSLIGAAIWNIFGGVNALADPVMHFSQLYAGQLSLADPLQLYFFRCVWINVIAWGLGYALAAFVRGPHTAILVAGGLGKFFYCAACFALFATGMGKGMLVFAGAADLLLGLLFAAMVLRRRGSMATA
;
A
#
# COMPACT_ATOMS: atom_id res chain seq x y z
N MET A 1 55.87 5.43 7.54
CA MET A 1 54.58 5.87 7.04
C MET A 1 53.60 4.71 7.24
N ASN A 2 52.79 4.77 8.30
CA ASN A 2 51.82 3.74 8.62
C ASN A 2 50.50 4.05 7.86
N SER A 3 50.20 3.25 6.85
CA SER A 3 48.90 3.26 6.18
C SER A 3 47.88 2.58 7.10
N ALA A 4 47.12 3.37 7.85
CA ALA A 4 45.96 2.88 8.58
C ALA A 4 44.92 2.35 7.56
N GLN A 5 44.79 1.04 7.45
CA GLN A 5 43.71 0.40 6.71
C GLN A 5 42.39 0.70 7.45
N PHE A 6 41.62 1.65 6.94
CA PHE A 6 40.20 1.79 7.31
C PHE A 6 39.43 0.63 6.77
N THR A 7 39.29 -0.43 7.56
CA THR A 7 38.32 -1.48 7.30
C THR A 7 36.91 -0.89 7.50
N HIS A 8 36.31 -0.41 6.43
CA HIS A 8 34.89 -0.14 6.39
C HIS A 8 34.15 -1.47 6.57
N SER A 9 33.83 -1.83 7.82
CA SER A 9 32.85 -2.88 8.06
C SER A 9 31.52 -2.40 7.50
N ALA A 10 31.09 -3.01 6.39
CA ALA A 10 29.77 -2.76 5.82
C ALA A 10 28.71 -3.00 6.91
N PRO A 11 27.72 -2.09 7.07
CA PRO A 11 26.69 -2.27 8.07
C PRO A 11 25.98 -3.60 7.81
N THR A 12 26.01 -4.48 8.81
CA THR A 12 25.33 -5.78 8.75
C THR A 12 23.82 -5.52 8.76
N TYR A 13 23.23 -5.39 7.58
CA TYR A 13 21.78 -5.31 7.45
C TYR A 13 21.22 -6.67 7.85
N MET A 14 20.61 -6.73 9.04
CA MET A 14 19.87 -7.92 9.46
C MET A 14 18.75 -8.17 8.45
N THR A 15 18.94 -9.15 7.59
CA THR A 15 17.93 -9.60 6.62
C THR A 15 16.85 -10.36 7.38
N PHE A 16 15.71 -9.72 7.57
CA PHE A 16 14.58 -10.34 8.25
C PHE A 16 13.66 -11.04 7.25
N ARG A 17 13.41 -12.33 7.49
CA ARG A 17 12.40 -13.07 6.73
C ARG A 17 11.03 -12.88 7.37
N ILE A 18 10.10 -12.26 6.65
CA ILE A 18 8.71 -12.15 7.06
C ILE A 18 8.08 -13.54 7.08
N LYS A 19 7.48 -13.94 8.20
CA LYS A 19 6.88 -15.28 8.39
C LYS A 19 5.46 -15.17 8.98
N GLY A 20 4.69 -16.25 8.84
CA GLY A 20 3.37 -16.38 9.44
C GLY A 20 2.37 -15.33 8.96
N TRP A 21 1.58 -14.78 9.89
CA TRP A 21 0.51 -13.83 9.59
C TRP A 21 0.98 -12.57 8.84
N MET A 22 2.19 -12.09 9.11
CA MET A 22 2.77 -10.93 8.43
C MET A 22 2.92 -11.18 6.92
N LYS A 23 3.35 -12.38 6.53
CA LYS A 23 3.46 -12.78 5.12
C LYS A 23 2.08 -12.80 4.46
N TRP A 24 1.09 -13.41 5.12
CA TRP A 24 -0.26 -13.49 4.58
C TRP A 24 -0.94 -12.13 4.48
N SER A 25 -0.70 -11.21 5.43
CA SER A 25 -1.19 -9.83 5.33
C SER A 25 -0.61 -9.08 4.13
N LEU A 26 0.68 -9.26 3.82
CA LEU A 26 1.29 -8.67 2.63
C LEU A 26 0.76 -9.29 1.34
N ILE A 27 0.57 -10.61 1.31
CA ILE A 27 -0.05 -11.29 0.16
C ILE A 27 -1.49 -10.78 -0.04
N GLY A 28 -2.28 -10.69 1.03
CA GLY A 28 -3.63 -10.12 0.97
C GLY A 28 -3.66 -8.69 0.45
N ALA A 29 -2.74 -7.83 0.93
CA ALA A 29 -2.61 -6.46 0.44
C ALA A 29 -2.18 -6.40 -1.04
N ALA A 30 -1.31 -7.31 -1.48
CA ALA A 30 -0.89 -7.41 -2.87
C ALA A 30 -2.07 -7.80 -3.77
N ILE A 31 -2.80 -8.85 -3.40
CA ILE A 31 -3.99 -9.31 -4.14
C ILE A 31 -5.04 -8.21 -4.20
N TRP A 32 -5.34 -7.56 -3.08
CA TRP A 32 -6.30 -6.45 -3.00
C TRP A 32 -5.96 -5.32 -3.97
N ASN A 33 -4.71 -4.86 -3.94
CA ASN A 33 -4.27 -3.75 -4.79
C ASN A 33 -4.23 -4.15 -6.28
N ILE A 34 -3.66 -5.32 -6.60
CA ILE A 34 -3.54 -5.78 -7.99
C ILE A 34 -4.93 -6.04 -8.58
N PHE A 35 -5.80 -6.74 -7.86
CA PHE A 35 -7.14 -7.04 -8.32
C PHE A 35 -7.97 -5.75 -8.53
N GLY A 36 -7.96 -4.83 -7.55
CA GLY A 36 -8.63 -3.54 -7.68
C GLY A 36 -8.11 -2.73 -8.86
N GLY A 37 -6.78 -2.64 -9.01
CA GLY A 37 -6.15 -1.90 -10.10
C GLY A 37 -6.42 -2.50 -11.47
N VAL A 38 -6.35 -3.83 -11.62
CA VAL A 38 -6.66 -4.51 -12.89
C VAL A 38 -8.12 -4.28 -13.29
N ASN A 39 -9.07 -4.43 -12.37
CA ASN A 39 -10.48 -4.17 -12.68
C ASN A 39 -10.73 -2.71 -13.08
N ALA A 40 -10.10 -1.76 -12.39
CA ALA A 40 -10.23 -0.35 -12.72
C ALA A 40 -9.65 0.02 -14.09
N LEU A 41 -8.59 -0.64 -14.52
CA LEU A 41 -7.97 -0.40 -15.83
C LEU A 41 -8.69 -1.15 -16.95
N ALA A 42 -9.29 -2.30 -16.68
CA ALA A 42 -10.05 -3.09 -17.64
C ALA A 42 -11.34 -2.38 -18.05
N ASP A 43 -12.08 -1.82 -17.10
CA ASP A 43 -13.28 -1.01 -17.36
C ASP A 43 -13.30 0.22 -16.43
N PRO A 44 -12.63 1.30 -16.83
CA PRO A 44 -12.53 2.51 -16.03
C PRO A 44 -13.89 3.16 -15.73
N VAL A 45 -14.81 3.14 -16.69
CA VAL A 45 -16.13 3.78 -16.57
C VAL A 45 -16.99 3.05 -15.55
N MET A 46 -17.09 1.73 -15.67
CA MET A 46 -17.81 0.89 -14.71
C MET A 46 -17.23 1.03 -13.31
N HIS A 47 -15.91 0.88 -13.17
CA HIS A 47 -15.24 0.95 -11.87
C HIS A 47 -15.43 2.32 -11.20
N PHE A 48 -15.28 3.40 -11.98
CA PHE A 48 -15.52 4.76 -11.50
C PHE A 48 -16.95 4.94 -11.02
N SER A 49 -17.94 4.45 -11.78
CA SER A 49 -19.34 4.55 -11.44
C SER A 49 -19.73 3.78 -10.17
N GLN A 50 -19.00 2.72 -9.82
CA GLN A 50 -19.19 1.96 -8.58
C GLN A 50 -18.70 2.71 -7.34
N LEU A 51 -17.65 3.51 -7.48
CA LEU A 51 -17.00 4.20 -6.37
C LEU A 51 -17.58 5.59 -6.13
N TYR A 52 -17.92 6.32 -7.19
CA TYR A 52 -18.25 7.74 -7.12
C TYR A 52 -19.70 8.02 -7.53
N ALA A 53 -20.28 9.02 -6.87
CA ALA A 53 -21.60 9.55 -7.16
C ALA A 53 -21.49 10.94 -7.81
N GLY A 54 -22.59 11.42 -8.40
CA GLY A 54 -22.69 12.78 -8.92
C GLY A 54 -22.28 12.94 -10.37
N GLN A 55 -21.95 14.16 -10.77
CA GLN A 55 -21.69 14.57 -12.15
C GLN A 55 -20.23 14.34 -12.61
N LEU A 56 -19.40 13.70 -11.78
CA LEU A 56 -18.05 13.36 -12.16
C LEU A 56 -18.08 12.36 -13.34
N SER A 57 -17.36 12.68 -14.39
CA SER A 57 -17.34 11.87 -15.61
C SER A 57 -15.91 11.64 -16.09
N LEU A 58 -15.61 10.41 -16.47
CA LEU A 58 -14.36 10.07 -17.15
C LEU A 58 -14.39 10.39 -18.65
N ALA A 59 -15.40 11.14 -19.14
CA ALA A 59 -15.45 11.60 -20.52
C ALA A 59 -14.34 12.64 -20.83
N ASP A 60 -13.85 13.37 -19.81
CA ASP A 60 -12.67 14.22 -19.95
C ASP A 60 -11.40 13.36 -20.04
N PRO A 61 -10.62 13.48 -21.15
CA PRO A 61 -9.39 12.70 -21.32
C PRO A 61 -8.36 12.90 -20.21
N LEU A 62 -8.29 14.09 -19.61
CA LEU A 62 -7.36 14.38 -18.52
C LEU A 62 -7.79 13.67 -17.22
N GLN A 63 -9.09 13.65 -16.93
CA GLN A 63 -9.60 12.91 -15.76
C GLN A 63 -9.39 11.41 -15.92
N LEU A 64 -9.63 10.87 -17.12
CA LEU A 64 -9.36 9.48 -17.44
C LEU A 64 -7.86 9.13 -17.31
N TYR A 65 -6.99 10.03 -17.77
CA TYR A 65 -5.55 9.87 -17.60
C TYR A 65 -5.14 9.79 -16.13
N PHE A 66 -5.56 10.74 -15.29
CA PHE A 66 -5.27 10.71 -13.86
C PHE A 66 -5.85 9.48 -13.17
N PHE A 67 -7.06 9.09 -13.51
CA PHE A 67 -7.67 7.88 -12.99
C PHE A 67 -6.79 6.64 -13.29
N ARG A 68 -6.34 6.50 -14.54
CA ARG A 68 -5.46 5.39 -14.93
C ARG A 68 -4.11 5.43 -14.20
N CYS A 69 -3.50 6.61 -14.07
CA CYS A 69 -2.23 6.77 -13.34
C CYS A 69 -2.36 6.33 -11.87
N VAL A 70 -3.45 6.68 -11.21
CA VAL A 70 -3.73 6.24 -9.83
C VAL A 70 -3.78 4.73 -9.74
N TRP A 71 -4.51 4.06 -10.62
CA TRP A 71 -4.66 2.60 -10.55
C TRP A 71 -3.42 1.84 -10.98
N ILE A 72 -2.62 2.36 -11.92
CA ILE A 72 -1.28 1.84 -12.22
C ILE A 72 -0.40 1.90 -10.96
N ASN A 73 -0.45 3.01 -10.23
CA ASN A 73 0.30 3.18 -8.99
C ASN A 73 -0.18 2.19 -7.90
N VAL A 74 -1.49 1.94 -7.80
CA VAL A 74 -2.06 0.93 -6.88
C VAL A 74 -1.53 -0.46 -7.21
N ILE A 75 -1.45 -0.83 -8.50
CA ILE A 75 -0.84 -2.10 -8.93
C ILE A 75 0.64 -2.16 -8.55
N ALA A 76 1.40 -1.09 -8.78
CA ALA A 76 2.82 -1.03 -8.43
C ALA A 76 3.05 -1.24 -6.92
N TRP A 77 2.22 -0.64 -6.06
CA TRP A 77 2.22 -0.91 -4.61
C TRP A 77 1.89 -2.37 -4.30
N GLY A 78 0.91 -2.96 -5.01
CA GLY A 78 0.57 -4.37 -4.88
C GLY A 78 1.77 -5.29 -5.19
N LEU A 79 2.49 -5.01 -6.27
CA LEU A 79 3.74 -5.73 -6.62
C LEU A 79 4.81 -5.53 -5.55
N GLY A 80 4.96 -4.32 -5.00
CA GLY A 80 5.86 -4.03 -3.89
C GLY A 80 5.55 -4.87 -2.64
N TYR A 81 4.29 -5.04 -2.28
CA TYR A 81 3.87 -5.89 -1.16
C TYR A 81 4.12 -7.38 -1.46
N ALA A 82 3.89 -7.84 -2.68
CA ALA A 82 4.21 -9.19 -3.10
C ALA A 82 5.73 -9.45 -2.97
N LEU A 83 6.56 -8.57 -3.49
CA LEU A 83 8.02 -8.67 -3.34
C LEU A 83 8.44 -8.72 -1.88
N ALA A 84 7.88 -7.83 -1.04
CA ALA A 84 8.19 -7.83 0.39
C ALA A 84 7.77 -9.14 1.10
N ALA A 85 6.75 -9.85 0.63
CA ALA A 85 6.31 -11.12 1.19
C ALA A 85 7.28 -12.28 0.88
N PHE A 86 8.00 -12.23 -0.24
CA PHE A 86 8.82 -13.36 -0.73
C PHE A 86 10.32 -13.09 -0.70
N VAL A 87 10.75 -11.84 -0.87
CA VAL A 87 12.17 -11.46 -0.90
C VAL A 87 12.66 -11.16 0.53
N ARG A 88 13.92 -11.53 0.82
CA ARG A 88 14.57 -11.16 2.08
C ARG A 88 15.10 -9.74 1.99
N GLY A 89 14.83 -8.91 3.00
CA GLY A 89 15.36 -7.54 3.00
C GLY A 89 14.78 -6.64 4.09
N PRO A 90 15.21 -5.39 4.16
CA PRO A 90 14.68 -4.39 5.08
C PRO A 90 13.34 -3.84 4.59
N HIS A 91 12.24 -4.49 4.96
CA HIS A 91 10.89 -4.13 4.48
C HIS A 91 10.22 -2.99 5.27
N THR A 92 10.90 -2.37 6.23
CA THR A 92 10.30 -1.33 7.10
C THR A 92 9.80 -0.12 6.29
N ALA A 93 10.56 0.33 5.31
CA ALA A 93 10.19 1.48 4.49
C ALA A 93 8.88 1.25 3.72
N ILE A 94 8.72 0.07 3.09
CA ILE A 94 7.49 -0.25 2.35
C ILE A 94 6.29 -0.43 3.28
N LEU A 95 6.49 -0.97 4.48
CA LEU A 95 5.43 -1.10 5.48
C LEU A 95 4.97 0.25 6.00
N VAL A 96 5.91 1.18 6.29
CA VAL A 96 5.59 2.53 6.75
C VAL A 96 4.92 3.34 5.66
N ALA A 97 5.52 3.44 4.48
CA ALA A 97 4.98 4.22 3.38
C ALA A 97 3.63 3.66 2.90
N GLY A 98 3.54 2.33 2.76
CA GLY A 98 2.29 1.68 2.37
C GLY A 98 1.19 1.81 3.42
N GLY A 99 1.54 1.71 4.70
CA GLY A 99 0.59 1.93 5.81
C GLY A 99 0.05 3.36 5.82
N LEU A 100 0.92 4.36 5.72
CA LEU A 100 0.51 5.77 5.62
C LEU A 100 -0.39 6.02 4.41
N GLY A 101 -0.03 5.50 3.23
CA GLY A 101 -0.85 5.62 2.03
C GLY A 101 -2.26 5.05 2.23
N LYS A 102 -2.39 3.91 2.91
CA LYS A 102 -3.68 3.29 3.22
C LYS A 102 -4.51 4.11 4.22
N PHE A 103 -3.89 4.71 5.23
CA PHE A 103 -4.58 5.62 6.15
C PHE A 103 -5.09 6.87 5.44
N PHE A 104 -4.28 7.50 4.59
CA PHE A 104 -4.70 8.68 3.82
C PHE A 104 -5.80 8.35 2.82
N TYR A 105 -5.70 7.20 2.14
CA TYR A 105 -6.75 6.74 1.24
C TYR A 105 -8.07 6.52 1.98
N CYS A 106 -8.03 5.84 3.13
CA CYS A 106 -9.21 5.66 3.99
C CYS A 106 -9.83 7.01 4.36
N ALA A 107 -9.04 7.96 4.86
CA ALA A 107 -9.53 9.28 5.22
C ALA A 107 -10.19 10.01 4.02
N ALA A 108 -9.58 9.94 2.85
CA ALA A 108 -10.12 10.50 1.61
C ALA A 108 -11.45 9.84 1.19
N CYS A 109 -11.55 8.50 1.31
CA CYS A 109 -12.79 7.78 1.02
C CYS A 109 -13.95 8.22 1.92
N PHE A 110 -13.71 8.34 3.22
CA PHE A 110 -14.72 8.80 4.15
C PHE A 110 -15.08 10.27 3.93
N ALA A 111 -14.13 11.14 3.62
CA ALA A 111 -14.38 12.54 3.30
C ALA A 111 -15.26 12.69 2.05
N LEU A 112 -14.96 11.95 0.97
CA LEU A 112 -15.77 11.95 -0.24
C LEU A 112 -17.17 11.38 -0.01
N PHE A 113 -17.29 10.35 0.82
CA PHE A 113 -18.59 9.81 1.17
C PHE A 113 -19.43 10.84 1.97
N ALA A 114 -18.81 11.51 2.93
CA ALA A 114 -19.49 12.54 3.74
C ALA A 114 -19.98 13.74 2.92
N THR A 115 -19.34 14.05 1.80
CA THR A 115 -19.78 15.11 0.86
C THR A 115 -20.80 14.63 -0.17
N GLY A 116 -21.22 13.36 -0.12
CA GLY A 116 -22.13 12.77 -1.09
C GLY A 116 -21.51 12.44 -2.45
N MET A 117 -20.21 12.66 -2.62
CA MET A 117 -19.49 12.33 -3.87
C MET A 117 -19.02 10.86 -3.93
N GLY A 118 -18.97 10.17 -2.79
CA GLY A 118 -18.60 8.76 -2.69
C GLY A 118 -19.80 7.86 -2.51
N LYS A 119 -19.75 6.66 -3.07
CA LYS A 119 -20.72 5.57 -2.84
C LYS A 119 -20.27 4.63 -1.72
N GLY A 120 -21.16 3.75 -1.24
CA GLY A 120 -20.85 2.78 -0.19
C GLY A 120 -19.68 1.85 -0.54
N MET A 121 -19.46 1.53 -1.82
CA MET A 121 -18.31 0.75 -2.27
C MET A 121 -16.98 1.47 -2.00
N LEU A 122 -16.94 2.79 -2.08
CA LEU A 122 -15.77 3.58 -1.71
C LEU A 122 -15.47 3.50 -0.21
N VAL A 123 -16.51 3.51 0.63
CA VAL A 123 -16.36 3.33 2.10
C VAL A 123 -15.83 1.93 2.41
N PHE A 124 -16.35 0.91 1.74
CA PHE A 124 -15.85 -0.47 1.88
C PHE A 124 -14.36 -0.57 1.51
N ALA A 125 -13.96 0.03 0.39
CA ALA A 125 -12.56 0.07 -0.04
C ALA A 125 -11.68 0.79 0.98
N GLY A 126 -12.11 1.93 1.50
CA GLY A 126 -11.41 2.68 2.55
C GLY A 126 -11.28 1.89 3.86
N ALA A 127 -12.33 1.19 4.28
CA ALA A 127 -12.30 0.35 5.48
C ALA A 127 -11.34 -0.85 5.33
N ALA A 128 -11.31 -1.50 4.17
CA ALA A 128 -10.36 -2.57 3.87
C ALA A 128 -8.91 -2.05 3.91
N ASP A 129 -8.66 -0.88 3.35
CA ASP A 129 -7.34 -0.25 3.40
C ASP A 129 -6.94 0.16 4.83
N LEU A 130 -7.87 0.65 5.65
CA LEU A 130 -7.64 0.92 7.06
C LEU A 130 -7.17 -0.35 7.79
N LEU A 131 -7.86 -1.46 7.60
CA LEU A 131 -7.47 -2.75 8.20
C LEU A 131 -6.05 -3.15 7.81
N LEU A 132 -5.72 -3.07 6.53
CA LEU A 132 -4.36 -3.37 6.03
C LEU A 132 -3.32 -2.39 6.61
N GLY A 133 -3.64 -1.11 6.72
CA GLY A 133 -2.79 -0.09 7.35
C GLY A 133 -2.50 -0.41 8.82
N LEU A 134 -3.51 -0.82 9.59
CA LEU A 134 -3.36 -1.26 10.98
C LEU A 134 -2.48 -2.52 11.10
N LEU A 135 -2.64 -3.49 10.20
CA LEU A 135 -1.77 -4.67 10.16
C LEU A 135 -0.32 -4.29 9.88
N PHE A 136 -0.07 -3.34 8.97
CA PHE A 136 1.30 -2.85 8.69
C PHE A 136 1.89 -2.10 9.88
N ALA A 137 1.11 -1.27 10.56
CA ALA A 137 1.53 -0.61 11.78
C ALA A 137 1.91 -1.63 12.87
N ALA A 138 1.09 -2.66 13.08
CA ALA A 138 1.39 -3.74 14.02
C ALA A 138 2.68 -4.51 13.67
N MET A 139 2.97 -4.71 12.38
CA MET A 139 4.22 -5.33 11.92
C MET A 139 5.43 -4.47 12.28
N VAL A 140 5.35 -3.15 12.08
CA VAL A 140 6.43 -2.21 12.39
C VAL A 140 6.68 -2.15 13.90
N LEU A 141 5.62 -2.06 14.70
CA LEU A 141 5.72 -1.96 16.16
C LEU A 141 6.34 -3.24 16.78
N ARG A 142 5.92 -4.41 16.32
CA ARG A 142 6.51 -5.69 16.80
C ARG A 142 8.01 -5.80 16.52
N ARG A 143 8.47 -5.24 15.39
CA ARG A 143 9.90 -5.22 15.05
C ARG A 143 10.71 -4.38 16.03
N ARG A 144 10.19 -3.22 16.45
CA ARG A 144 10.87 -2.35 17.42
C ARG A 144 11.04 -3.01 18.78
N GLY A 145 10.02 -3.74 19.24
CA GLY A 145 10.08 -4.47 20.51
C GLY A 145 11.15 -5.57 20.53
N SER A 146 11.35 -6.28 19.43
CA SER A 146 12.37 -7.35 19.34
C SER A 146 13.82 -6.83 19.32
N MET A 147 14.05 -5.57 18.91
CA MET A 147 15.38 -4.95 18.90
C MET A 147 15.72 -4.32 20.27
N ALA A 148 14.74 -4.01 21.10
CA ALA A 148 14.97 -3.43 22.43
C ALA A 148 15.30 -4.47 23.51
N THR A 149 15.11 -5.75 23.23
CA THR A 149 15.32 -6.87 24.16
C THR A 149 16.54 -7.75 23.79
N ALA A 150 17.29 -7.38 22.78
CA ALA A 150 18.53 -8.05 22.33
C ALA A 150 19.75 -7.20 22.62
#